data_a18c94c0fe27118eaa95330de056fbde
#
_entry.id   a18c94c0fe27118eaa95330de056fbde
#
_cell.length_a   1.000
_cell.length_b   1.000
_cell.length_c   1.000
_cell.angle_alpha   90.00
_cell.angle_beta   90.00
_cell.angle_gamma   90.00
#
_symmetry.space_group_name_H-M   'P 1'
#
loop_
_entity.id
_entity.type
_entity.pdbx_description
1 polymer ?
#
loop_
_entity_poly.entity_id
_entity_poly.type
_entity_poly.pdbx_seq_one_letter_code
_entity_poly.pdbx_strand_id
1 'polypeptide(L)'
;MDKPYVIGMDIGGTNTVFGIVDARGNVLSKSAVKTSKHQDINLYIDEIYKELSVLIEKAGGISKIKGIGVGAPNGNHYTGNIEYAPNLQWRGVIPLSKLMSDKFGVPTVITNDANAAAIGEMTYGAARGMKNFIMITLGTGVGSGIVIDGKLVYGHDGFAGELGHTCSIRNGRLCGCGRHGCLEAYASANGVARTAKEILQNQNVDSLLRNTPIESITSKDVHYAALQGDKIALEIFEFTG
;
A
#
# COMPACT_ATOMS: atom_id res chain seq x y z
N MET A 1 11.21 12.28 -29.78
CA MET A 1 9.87 12.78 -29.43
C MET A 1 9.83 13.00 -27.93
N ASP A 2 9.26 14.11 -27.49
CA ASP A 2 9.10 14.38 -26.05
C ASP A 2 8.04 13.45 -25.45
N LYS A 3 8.38 12.78 -24.33
CA LYS A 3 7.50 11.87 -23.58
C LYS A 3 7.23 12.46 -22.20
N PRO A 4 6.32 13.44 -22.11
CA PRO A 4 6.13 14.24 -20.91
C PRO A 4 5.37 13.51 -19.78
N TYR A 5 4.79 12.34 -20.06
CA TYR A 5 3.92 11.65 -19.14
C TYR A 5 4.44 10.28 -18.72
N VAL A 6 4.03 9.86 -17.53
CA VAL A 6 4.18 8.50 -17.02
C VAL A 6 2.81 7.98 -16.58
N ILE A 7 2.67 6.67 -16.54
CA ILE A 7 1.54 6.01 -15.88
C ILE A 7 1.97 5.65 -14.47
N GLY A 8 1.25 6.14 -13.47
CA GLY A 8 1.36 5.68 -12.08
C GLY A 8 0.26 4.66 -11.80
N MET A 9 0.60 3.58 -11.13
CA MET A 9 -0.34 2.51 -10.77
C MET A 9 -0.10 2.06 -9.32
N ASP A 10 -1.19 1.93 -8.55
CA ASP A 10 -1.21 1.39 -7.20
C ASP A 10 -2.11 0.16 -7.17
N ILE A 11 -1.51 -1.00 -6.93
CA ILE A 11 -2.19 -2.30 -6.90
C ILE A 11 -2.48 -2.68 -5.46
N GLY A 12 -3.72 -2.54 -5.04
CA GLY A 12 -4.20 -3.08 -3.76
C GLY A 12 -4.91 -4.42 -3.92
N GLY A 13 -5.14 -5.11 -2.82
CA GLY A 13 -5.84 -6.42 -2.83
C GLY A 13 -7.28 -6.36 -3.33
N THR A 14 -7.95 -5.23 -3.15
CA THR A 14 -9.35 -5.04 -3.58
C THR A 14 -9.46 -4.26 -4.88
N ASN A 15 -8.76 -3.15 -4.98
CA ASN A 15 -8.81 -2.24 -6.12
C ASN A 15 -7.40 -1.92 -6.59
N THR A 16 -7.28 -1.66 -7.89
CA THR A 16 -6.11 -1.04 -8.51
C THR A 16 -6.50 0.33 -9.03
N VAL A 17 -5.75 1.34 -8.64
CA VAL A 17 -5.91 2.72 -9.12
C VAL A 17 -4.74 3.06 -10.03
N PHE A 18 -5.00 3.74 -11.13
CA PHE A 18 -3.96 4.18 -12.06
C PHE A 18 -4.32 5.51 -12.73
N GLY A 19 -3.31 6.21 -13.21
CA GLY A 19 -3.52 7.48 -13.87
C GLY A 19 -2.32 7.95 -14.68
N ILE A 20 -2.57 8.97 -15.50
CA ILE A 20 -1.55 9.70 -16.27
C ILE A 20 -1.02 10.83 -15.40
N VAL A 21 0.30 10.88 -15.25
CA VAL A 21 1.00 11.85 -14.39
C VAL A 21 2.01 12.63 -15.21
N ASP A 22 2.08 13.94 -15.01
CA ASP A 22 3.07 14.81 -15.64
C ASP A 22 4.38 14.88 -14.83
N ALA A 23 5.40 15.55 -15.36
CA ALA A 23 6.71 15.70 -14.72
C ALA A 23 6.66 16.50 -13.40
N ARG A 24 5.57 17.20 -13.11
CA ARG A 24 5.35 17.95 -11.86
C ARG A 24 4.62 17.16 -10.79
N GLY A 25 4.21 15.91 -11.12
CA GLY A 25 3.43 15.05 -10.23
C GLY A 25 1.91 15.29 -10.29
N ASN A 26 1.42 16.11 -11.22
CA ASN A 26 0.00 16.33 -11.37
C ASN A 26 -0.66 15.12 -12.03
N VAL A 27 -1.71 14.59 -11.41
CA VAL A 27 -2.54 13.52 -11.97
C VAL A 27 -3.53 14.16 -12.95
N LEU A 28 -3.28 13.97 -14.25
CA LEU A 28 -4.09 14.56 -15.33
C LEU A 28 -5.42 13.81 -15.54
N SER A 29 -5.39 12.51 -15.38
CA SER A 29 -6.56 11.63 -15.47
C SER A 29 -6.32 10.36 -14.66
N LYS A 30 -7.37 9.76 -14.13
CA LYS A 30 -7.30 8.52 -13.35
C LYS A 30 -8.50 7.63 -13.62
N SER A 31 -8.32 6.32 -13.43
CA SER A 31 -9.36 5.31 -13.41
C SER A 31 -8.99 4.21 -12.39
N ALA A 32 -9.89 3.27 -12.18
CA ALA A 32 -9.65 2.16 -11.28
C ALA A 32 -10.36 0.90 -11.79
N VAL A 33 -9.77 -0.26 -11.46
CA VAL A 33 -10.38 -1.59 -11.67
C VAL A 33 -10.42 -2.36 -10.35
N LYS A 34 -11.30 -3.35 -10.27
CA LYS A 34 -11.34 -4.25 -9.10
C LYS A 34 -10.31 -5.36 -9.25
N THR A 35 -9.22 -5.29 -8.48
CA THR A 35 -8.19 -6.34 -8.43
C THR A 35 -8.78 -7.70 -8.03
N SER A 36 -9.65 -7.70 -7.01
CA SER A 36 -10.26 -8.91 -6.44
C SER A 36 -11.21 -9.66 -7.39
N LYS A 37 -11.55 -9.08 -8.54
CA LYS A 37 -12.41 -9.72 -9.55
C LYS A 37 -11.66 -10.77 -10.37
N HIS A 38 -10.33 -10.64 -10.47
CA HIS A 38 -9.53 -11.40 -11.43
C HIS A 38 -8.64 -12.43 -10.74
N GLN A 39 -8.94 -13.71 -10.98
CA GLN A 39 -8.07 -14.82 -10.59
C GLN A 39 -6.95 -15.08 -11.61
N ASP A 40 -7.17 -14.72 -12.88
CA ASP A 40 -6.17 -14.81 -13.96
C ASP A 40 -5.51 -13.44 -14.16
N ILE A 41 -4.18 -13.42 -14.11
CA ILE A 41 -3.37 -12.23 -14.30
C ILE A 41 -3.50 -11.63 -15.70
N ASN A 42 -3.70 -12.45 -16.74
CA ASN A 42 -3.83 -11.95 -18.11
C ASN A 42 -5.16 -11.22 -18.30
N LEU A 43 -6.25 -11.77 -17.76
CA LEU A 43 -7.56 -11.09 -17.78
C LEU A 43 -7.54 -9.77 -17.01
N TYR A 44 -6.79 -9.73 -15.89
CA TYR A 44 -6.57 -8.50 -15.15
C TYR A 44 -5.82 -7.45 -15.98
N ILE A 45 -4.72 -7.83 -16.63
CA ILE A 45 -3.95 -6.93 -17.48
C ILE A 45 -4.78 -6.46 -18.68
N ASP A 46 -5.62 -7.32 -19.25
CA ASP A 46 -6.51 -6.96 -20.35
C ASP A 46 -7.55 -5.90 -19.94
N GLU A 47 -8.12 -6.01 -18.72
CA GLU A 47 -9.04 -4.98 -18.20
C GLU A 47 -8.30 -3.66 -17.95
N ILE A 48 -7.10 -3.70 -17.35
CA ILE A 48 -6.25 -2.50 -17.18
C ILE A 48 -5.92 -1.86 -18.52
N TYR A 49 -5.52 -2.69 -19.51
CA TYR A 49 -5.19 -2.19 -20.84
C TYR A 49 -6.37 -1.45 -21.48
N LYS A 50 -7.57 -2.02 -21.39
CA LYS A 50 -8.79 -1.42 -21.92
C LYS A 50 -9.05 -0.03 -21.29
N GLU A 51 -9.01 0.04 -19.96
CA GLU A 51 -9.27 1.28 -19.24
C GLU A 51 -8.17 2.33 -19.46
N LEU A 52 -6.90 1.92 -19.37
CA LEU A 52 -5.75 2.82 -19.58
C LEU A 52 -5.66 3.32 -21.02
N SER A 53 -6.01 2.52 -22.02
CA SER A 53 -5.98 2.95 -23.43
C SER A 53 -6.83 4.20 -23.64
N VAL A 54 -7.98 4.30 -22.99
CA VAL A 54 -8.84 5.50 -23.05
C VAL A 54 -8.12 6.73 -22.48
N LEU A 55 -7.40 6.56 -21.36
CA LEU A 55 -6.66 7.67 -20.74
C LEU A 55 -5.44 8.05 -21.58
N ILE A 56 -4.74 7.07 -22.15
CA ILE A 56 -3.57 7.26 -23.02
C ILE A 56 -3.96 8.02 -24.29
N GLU A 57 -5.07 7.67 -24.94
CA GLU A 57 -5.55 8.37 -26.13
C GLU A 57 -5.87 9.84 -25.82
N LYS A 58 -6.54 10.12 -24.70
CA LYS A 58 -6.80 11.49 -24.23
C LYS A 58 -5.53 12.30 -23.96
N ALA A 59 -4.44 11.61 -23.59
CA ALA A 59 -3.12 12.23 -23.35
C ALA A 59 -2.27 12.42 -24.62
N GLY A 60 -2.79 12.03 -25.79
CA GLY A 60 -2.10 12.15 -27.09
C GLY A 60 -1.41 10.88 -27.56
N GLY A 61 -1.80 9.72 -27.04
CA GLY A 61 -1.35 8.39 -27.44
C GLY A 61 -0.12 7.88 -26.69
N ILE A 62 0.16 6.60 -26.87
CA ILE A 62 1.26 5.88 -26.18
C ILE A 62 2.63 6.50 -26.45
N SER A 63 2.83 7.17 -27.58
CA SER A 63 4.07 7.86 -27.92
C SER A 63 4.42 9.00 -26.95
N LYS A 64 3.46 9.50 -26.16
CA LYS A 64 3.65 10.52 -25.12
C LYS A 64 3.99 9.92 -23.76
N ILE A 65 3.88 8.61 -23.60
CA ILE A 65 4.12 7.89 -22.34
C ILE A 65 5.58 7.43 -22.28
N LYS A 66 6.29 7.81 -21.22
CA LYS A 66 7.68 7.43 -20.96
C LYS A 66 7.79 6.00 -20.42
N GLY A 67 6.84 5.59 -19.57
CA GLY A 67 6.82 4.29 -18.91
C GLY A 67 5.72 4.20 -17.86
N ILE A 68 5.66 3.05 -17.20
CA ILE A 68 4.70 2.71 -16.15
C ILE A 68 5.48 2.48 -14.84
N GLY A 69 5.08 3.16 -13.76
CA GLY A 69 5.55 2.91 -12.41
C GLY A 69 4.46 2.24 -11.59
N VAL A 70 4.76 1.12 -10.94
CA VAL A 70 3.81 0.31 -10.19
C VAL A 70 4.24 0.19 -8.73
N GLY A 71 3.35 0.57 -7.80
CA GLY A 71 3.38 0.17 -6.40
C GLY A 71 2.49 -1.05 -6.21
N ALA A 72 2.99 -2.12 -5.61
CA ALA A 72 2.21 -3.34 -5.39
C ALA A 72 2.68 -4.09 -4.14
N PRO A 73 1.77 -4.83 -3.45
CA PRO A 73 2.18 -5.72 -2.37
C PRO A 73 3.24 -6.69 -2.86
N ASN A 74 4.33 -6.85 -2.10
CA ASN A 74 5.47 -7.69 -2.44
C ASN A 74 6.05 -7.44 -3.84
N GLY A 75 5.93 -6.21 -4.35
CA GLY A 75 6.57 -5.79 -5.59
C GLY A 75 8.09 -5.70 -5.43
N ASN A 76 8.83 -6.55 -6.14
CA ASN A 76 10.29 -6.61 -6.08
C ASN A 76 10.91 -5.79 -7.22
N HIS A 77 11.67 -4.77 -6.84
CA HIS A 77 12.27 -3.85 -7.80
C HIS A 77 13.34 -4.50 -8.69
N TYR A 78 14.09 -5.47 -8.16
CA TYR A 78 15.19 -6.10 -8.89
C TYR A 78 14.69 -7.12 -9.92
N THR A 79 13.66 -7.90 -9.57
CA THR A 79 13.15 -8.96 -10.44
C THR A 79 12.04 -8.48 -11.37
N GLY A 80 11.39 -7.35 -11.04
CA GLY A 80 10.21 -6.86 -11.76
C GLY A 80 8.93 -7.66 -11.47
N ASN A 81 8.94 -8.49 -10.44
CA ASN A 81 7.87 -9.42 -10.11
C ASN A 81 7.05 -8.95 -8.91
N ILE A 82 5.83 -9.47 -8.79
CA ILE A 82 5.13 -9.61 -7.50
C ILE A 82 5.46 -11.00 -6.98
N GLU A 83 5.96 -11.09 -5.74
CA GLU A 83 6.47 -12.34 -5.18
C GLU A 83 5.67 -12.75 -3.95
N TYR A 84 4.87 -13.84 -4.07
CA TYR A 84 4.12 -14.45 -2.97
C TYR A 84 3.24 -13.48 -2.18
N ALA A 85 2.61 -12.50 -2.83
CA ALA A 85 1.76 -11.51 -2.18
C ALA A 85 0.51 -12.16 -1.57
N PRO A 86 0.34 -12.15 -0.23
CA PRO A 86 -0.79 -12.84 0.42
C PRO A 86 -2.13 -12.16 0.15
N ASN A 87 -2.11 -10.87 -0.12
CA ASN A 87 -3.30 -10.03 -0.30
C ASN A 87 -3.83 -10.02 -1.74
N LEU A 88 -3.13 -10.69 -2.68
CA LEU A 88 -3.53 -10.82 -4.07
C LEU A 88 -4.06 -12.23 -4.34
N GLN A 89 -4.90 -12.37 -5.37
CA GLN A 89 -5.45 -13.68 -5.74
C GLN A 89 -4.45 -14.53 -6.53
N TRP A 90 -3.48 -13.88 -7.19
CA TRP A 90 -2.41 -14.55 -7.92
C TRP A 90 -1.38 -15.13 -6.97
N ARG A 91 -1.03 -16.39 -7.16
CA ARG A 91 -0.10 -17.10 -6.27
C ARG A 91 1.28 -17.26 -6.93
N GLY A 92 2.30 -17.38 -6.09
CA GLY A 92 3.68 -17.56 -6.53
C GLY A 92 4.34 -16.29 -7.03
N VAL A 93 5.12 -16.40 -8.09
CA VAL A 93 5.88 -15.30 -8.69
C VAL A 93 5.21 -14.85 -9.98
N ILE A 94 4.79 -13.60 -10.03
CA ILE A 94 4.10 -12.99 -11.17
C ILE A 94 5.03 -11.99 -11.85
N PRO A 95 5.46 -12.19 -13.09
CA PRO A 95 6.40 -11.30 -13.80
C PRO A 95 5.68 -10.05 -14.32
N LEU A 96 5.14 -9.23 -13.40
CA LEU A 96 4.22 -8.15 -13.73
C LEU A 96 4.86 -7.09 -14.63
N SER A 97 6.11 -6.67 -14.34
CA SER A 97 6.79 -5.65 -15.16
C SER A 97 6.93 -6.11 -16.60
N LYS A 98 7.28 -7.39 -16.82
CA LYS A 98 7.37 -7.96 -18.17
C LYS A 98 6.01 -7.98 -18.86
N LEU A 99 4.98 -8.52 -18.21
CA LEU A 99 3.64 -8.63 -18.78
C LEU A 99 3.06 -7.25 -19.16
N MET A 100 3.26 -6.25 -18.29
CA MET A 100 2.82 -4.88 -18.56
C MET A 100 3.65 -4.23 -19.69
N SER A 101 4.97 -4.40 -19.69
CA SER A 101 5.82 -3.86 -20.77
C SER A 101 5.47 -4.46 -22.12
N ASP A 102 5.26 -5.77 -22.18
CA ASP A 102 4.85 -6.48 -23.41
C ASP A 102 3.49 -5.99 -23.91
N LYS A 103 2.55 -5.77 -22.99
CA LYS A 103 1.18 -5.33 -23.34
C LYS A 103 1.11 -3.89 -23.83
N PHE A 104 1.86 -2.97 -23.18
CA PHE A 104 1.78 -1.53 -23.47
C PHE A 104 2.88 -1.02 -24.40
N GLY A 105 3.93 -1.79 -24.64
CA GLY A 105 5.06 -1.39 -25.48
C GLY A 105 5.93 -0.27 -24.87
N VAL A 106 5.85 -0.07 -23.53
CA VAL A 106 6.67 0.90 -22.79
C VAL A 106 7.31 0.24 -21.57
N PRO A 107 8.47 0.73 -21.10
CA PRO A 107 9.12 0.20 -19.91
C PRO A 107 8.20 0.26 -18.68
N THR A 108 8.19 -0.82 -17.90
CA THR A 108 7.48 -0.89 -16.63
C THR A 108 8.45 -1.20 -15.50
N VAL A 109 8.36 -0.45 -14.40
CA VAL A 109 9.09 -0.70 -13.15
C VAL A 109 8.11 -0.94 -12.03
N ILE A 110 8.47 -1.82 -11.09
CA ILE A 110 7.64 -2.14 -9.93
C ILE A 110 8.45 -1.96 -8.64
N THR A 111 7.76 -1.63 -7.58
CA THR A 111 8.27 -1.69 -6.21
C THR A 111 7.13 -2.00 -5.24
N ASN A 112 7.46 -2.20 -3.96
CA ASN A 112 6.46 -2.27 -2.91
C ASN A 112 5.70 -0.94 -2.80
N ASP A 113 4.43 -0.99 -2.39
CA ASP A 113 3.52 0.16 -2.26
C ASP A 113 4.05 1.24 -1.28
N ALA A 114 4.59 0.84 -0.12
CA ALA A 114 5.20 1.78 0.83
C ALA A 114 6.49 2.42 0.28
N ASN A 115 7.29 1.67 -0.48
CA ASN A 115 8.44 2.20 -1.20
C ASN A 115 8.03 3.23 -2.25
N ALA A 116 6.96 2.96 -3.00
CA ALA A 116 6.41 3.91 -3.97
C ALA A 116 5.92 5.19 -3.27
N ALA A 117 5.26 5.06 -2.11
CA ALA A 117 4.85 6.20 -1.29
C ALA A 117 6.06 7.02 -0.80
N ALA A 118 7.13 6.38 -0.33
CA ALA A 118 8.36 7.07 0.10
C ALA A 118 9.01 7.86 -1.05
N ILE A 119 9.05 7.30 -2.27
CA ILE A 119 9.52 8.02 -3.47
C ILE A 119 8.61 9.22 -3.77
N GLY A 120 7.30 9.03 -3.67
CA GLY A 120 6.31 10.08 -3.88
C GLY A 120 6.51 11.26 -2.91
N GLU A 121 6.65 10.98 -1.61
CA GLU A 121 6.92 11.97 -0.58
C GLU A 121 8.26 12.69 -0.78
N MET A 122 9.30 11.97 -1.16
CA MET A 122 10.61 12.55 -1.46
C MET A 122 10.56 13.50 -2.66
N THR A 123 9.76 13.18 -3.67
CA THR A 123 9.73 13.92 -4.93
C THR A 123 8.77 15.11 -4.88
N TYR A 124 7.58 14.91 -4.30
CA TYR A 124 6.48 15.86 -4.38
C TYR A 124 5.84 16.23 -3.04
N GLY A 125 6.12 15.46 -1.97
CA GLY A 125 5.45 15.56 -0.69
C GLY A 125 6.28 16.20 0.43
N ALA A 126 5.99 15.79 1.67
CA ALA A 126 6.56 16.36 2.89
C ALA A 126 8.07 16.08 3.05
N ALA A 127 8.60 15.03 2.42
CA ALA A 127 10.02 14.69 2.46
C ALA A 127 10.83 15.36 1.34
N ARG A 128 10.25 16.29 0.60
CA ARG A 128 10.96 17.01 -0.47
C ARG A 128 12.19 17.76 0.05
N GLY A 129 13.34 17.44 -0.52
CA GLY A 129 14.65 18.00 -0.09
C GLY A 129 15.32 17.21 1.04
N MET A 130 14.65 16.27 1.67
CA MET A 130 15.25 15.36 2.65
C MET A 130 16.05 14.27 1.92
N LYS A 131 17.26 13.99 2.43
CA LYS A 131 18.11 12.92 1.90
C LYS A 131 18.04 11.64 2.72
N ASN A 132 17.66 11.76 4.00
CA ASN A 132 17.62 10.64 4.94
C ASN A 132 16.30 10.71 5.71
N PHE A 133 15.43 9.73 5.53
CA PHE A 133 14.16 9.62 6.24
C PHE A 133 13.58 8.20 6.14
N ILE A 134 12.63 7.91 6.98
CA ILE A 134 11.79 6.72 6.91
C ILE A 134 10.35 7.19 6.71
N MET A 135 9.70 6.67 5.69
CA MET A 135 8.26 6.79 5.49
C MET A 135 7.57 5.58 6.13
N ILE A 136 6.56 5.81 6.96
CA ILE A 136 5.73 4.75 7.54
C ILE A 136 4.31 4.94 7.04
N THR A 137 3.72 3.90 6.51
CA THR A 137 2.31 3.87 6.08
C THR A 137 1.49 3.06 7.07
N LEU A 138 0.48 3.69 7.67
CA LEU A 138 -0.47 3.06 8.60
C LEU A 138 -1.81 2.88 7.87
N GLY A 139 -2.03 1.69 7.35
CA GLY A 139 -3.24 1.32 6.63
C GLY A 139 -3.81 0.00 7.14
N THR A 140 -4.29 -0.85 6.24
CA THR A 140 -4.71 -2.23 6.57
C THR A 140 -3.58 -3.01 7.27
N GLY A 141 -2.34 -2.79 6.83
CA GLY A 141 -1.09 -3.23 7.43
C GLY A 141 -0.21 -2.04 7.84
N VAL A 142 1.06 -2.31 8.15
CA VAL A 142 2.11 -1.32 8.41
C VAL A 142 3.23 -1.53 7.38
N GLY A 143 3.33 -0.59 6.45
CA GLY A 143 4.42 -0.57 5.46
C GLY A 143 5.46 0.49 5.80
N SER A 144 6.64 0.40 5.19
CA SER A 144 7.65 1.44 5.30
C SER A 144 8.60 1.47 4.11
N GLY A 145 9.13 2.66 3.83
CA GLY A 145 10.21 2.88 2.87
C GLY A 145 11.34 3.65 3.53
N ILE A 146 12.57 3.20 3.34
CA ILE A 146 13.78 3.81 3.92
C ILE A 146 14.54 4.52 2.81
N VAL A 147 14.85 5.79 3.02
CA VAL A 147 15.66 6.60 2.09
C VAL A 147 16.95 7.02 2.78
N ILE A 148 18.10 6.76 2.13
CA ILE A 148 19.42 7.16 2.58
C ILE A 148 20.14 7.83 1.41
N ASP A 149 20.73 9.00 1.66
CA ASP A 149 21.40 9.84 0.64
C ASP A 149 20.54 10.09 -0.62
N GLY A 150 19.23 10.28 -0.40
CA GLY A 150 18.26 10.51 -1.48
C GLY A 150 17.96 9.29 -2.34
N LYS A 151 18.30 8.09 -1.87
CA LYS A 151 18.05 6.82 -2.57
C LYS A 151 17.26 5.88 -1.68
N LEU A 152 16.24 5.25 -2.27
CA LEU A 152 15.48 4.23 -1.60
C LEU A 152 16.35 2.98 -1.34
N VAL A 153 16.27 2.44 -0.14
CA VAL A 153 16.97 1.22 0.26
C VAL A 153 16.09 0.02 -0.07
N TYR A 154 16.51 -0.76 -1.04
CA TYR A 154 15.80 -2.00 -1.43
C TYR A 154 16.31 -3.23 -0.67
N GLY A 155 17.55 -3.16 -0.11
CA GLY A 155 18.19 -4.32 0.52
C GLY A 155 18.78 -5.29 -0.51
N HIS A 156 19.26 -6.44 -0.01
CA HIS A 156 19.93 -7.45 -0.85
C HIS A 156 18.96 -8.13 -1.84
N ASP A 157 17.78 -8.44 -1.38
CA ASP A 157 16.75 -9.21 -2.08
C ASP A 157 15.50 -8.42 -2.49
N GLY A 158 15.52 -7.09 -2.26
CA GLY A 158 14.43 -6.19 -2.67
C GLY A 158 13.36 -5.94 -1.60
N PHE A 159 13.52 -6.49 -0.38
CA PHE A 159 12.51 -6.43 0.70
C PHE A 159 12.99 -5.68 1.94
N ALA A 160 13.92 -4.72 1.82
CA ALA A 160 14.25 -3.86 2.95
C ALA A 160 13.07 -2.96 3.34
N GLY A 161 13.03 -2.57 4.62
CA GLY A 161 12.02 -1.63 5.10
C GLY A 161 10.74 -2.29 5.61
N GLU A 162 10.72 -3.60 5.85
CA GLU A 162 9.56 -4.32 6.40
C GLU A 162 9.39 -4.07 7.92
N LEU A 163 9.33 -2.78 8.34
CA LEU A 163 9.27 -2.39 9.76
C LEU A 163 7.99 -2.87 10.45
N GLY A 164 6.87 -2.99 9.72
CA GLY A 164 5.64 -3.55 10.25
C GLY A 164 5.79 -4.97 10.81
N HIS A 165 6.83 -5.68 10.35
CA HIS A 165 7.12 -7.04 10.78
C HIS A 165 8.25 -7.14 11.81
N THR A 166 8.72 -6.03 12.37
CA THR A 166 9.60 -6.05 13.56
C THR A 166 8.83 -6.55 14.79
N CYS A 167 9.49 -7.31 15.65
CA CYS A 167 8.87 -7.83 16.86
C CYS A 167 8.79 -6.73 17.92
N SER A 168 7.58 -6.20 18.16
CA SER A 168 7.30 -5.20 19.21
C SER A 168 6.94 -5.87 20.53
N ILE A 169 6.20 -6.97 20.50
CA ILE A 169 5.79 -7.70 21.71
C ILE A 169 6.16 -9.18 21.57
N ARG A 170 7.15 -9.61 22.34
CA ARG A 170 7.62 -11.00 22.31
C ARG A 170 6.49 -11.97 22.68
N ASN A 171 6.30 -13.02 21.87
CA ASN A 171 5.21 -14.00 22.02
C ASN A 171 3.81 -13.36 21.98
N GLY A 172 3.66 -12.20 21.38
CA GLY A 172 2.41 -11.48 21.26
C GLY A 172 1.49 -12.02 20.18
N ARG A 173 0.64 -11.17 19.63
CA ARG A 173 -0.39 -11.52 18.64
C ARG A 173 0.21 -12.20 17.41
N LEU A 174 -0.50 -13.20 16.89
CA LEU A 174 -0.18 -13.76 15.57
C LEU A 174 -0.37 -12.70 14.50
N CYS A 175 0.63 -12.51 13.66
CA CYS A 175 0.64 -11.63 12.49
C CYS A 175 0.30 -12.43 11.22
N GLY A 176 -0.23 -11.75 10.21
CA GLY A 176 -0.53 -12.33 8.89
C GLY A 176 0.71 -12.94 8.19
N CYS A 177 1.93 -12.53 8.56
CA CYS A 177 3.18 -13.12 8.07
C CYS A 177 3.56 -14.46 8.72
N GLY A 178 2.74 -14.99 9.66
CA GLY A 178 2.98 -16.24 10.39
C GLY A 178 3.86 -16.10 11.64
N ARG A 179 4.46 -14.93 11.90
CA ARG A 179 5.24 -14.66 13.11
C ARG A 179 4.36 -14.07 14.21
N HIS A 180 4.87 -14.07 15.44
CA HIS A 180 4.21 -13.48 16.60
C HIS A 180 4.83 -12.14 17.00
N GLY A 181 3.97 -11.19 17.41
CA GLY A 181 4.38 -9.94 18.04
C GLY A 181 4.83 -8.83 17.09
N CYS A 182 4.55 -8.94 15.79
CA CYS A 182 4.86 -7.90 14.81
C CYS A 182 4.15 -6.58 15.14
N LEU A 183 4.81 -5.45 14.91
CA LEU A 183 4.25 -4.09 15.07
C LEU A 183 2.91 -3.95 14.34
N GLU A 184 2.79 -4.47 13.13
CA GLU A 184 1.56 -4.45 12.33
C GLU A 184 0.34 -5.02 13.08
N ALA A 185 0.53 -6.08 13.88
CA ALA A 185 -0.56 -6.70 14.63
C ALA A 185 -1.17 -5.79 15.71
N TYR A 186 -0.54 -4.65 15.96
CA TYR A 186 -0.96 -3.64 16.96
C TYR A 186 -1.23 -2.28 16.32
N ALA A 187 -0.31 -1.74 15.53
CA ALA A 187 -0.34 -0.37 15.02
C ALA A 187 -1.07 -0.19 13.69
N SER A 188 -1.41 -1.26 12.97
CA SER A 188 -2.24 -1.15 11.77
C SER A 188 -3.70 -0.83 12.10
N ALA A 189 -4.50 -0.42 11.13
CA ALA A 189 -5.93 -0.22 11.29
C ALA A 189 -6.63 -1.49 11.82
N ASN A 190 -6.23 -2.67 11.34
CA ASN A 190 -6.72 -3.95 11.84
C ASN A 190 -6.22 -4.22 13.28
N GLY A 191 -5.00 -3.84 13.61
CA GLY A 191 -4.41 -3.97 14.94
C GLY A 191 -5.16 -3.13 15.98
N VAL A 192 -5.42 -1.86 15.67
CA VAL A 192 -6.22 -0.94 16.50
C VAL A 192 -7.63 -1.49 16.73
N ALA A 193 -8.32 -1.89 15.66
CA ALA A 193 -9.65 -2.49 15.77
C ALA A 193 -9.65 -3.77 16.62
N ARG A 194 -8.63 -4.62 16.44
CA ARG A 194 -8.45 -5.85 17.23
C ARG A 194 -8.26 -5.53 18.71
N THR A 195 -7.45 -4.52 19.04
CA THR A 195 -7.25 -4.08 20.43
C THR A 195 -8.56 -3.65 21.07
N ALA A 196 -9.39 -2.88 20.35
CA ALA A 196 -10.71 -2.48 20.82
C ALA A 196 -11.61 -3.68 21.11
N LYS A 197 -11.69 -4.63 20.19
CA LYS A 197 -12.49 -5.85 20.34
C LYS A 197 -12.04 -6.68 21.54
N GLU A 198 -10.75 -6.91 21.71
CA GLU A 198 -10.16 -7.65 22.82
C GLU A 198 -10.49 -7.00 24.19
N ILE A 199 -10.37 -5.67 24.31
CA ILE A 199 -10.71 -4.95 25.55
C ILE A 199 -12.21 -5.08 25.85
N LEU A 200 -13.07 -4.80 24.87
CA LEU A 200 -14.53 -4.80 25.10
C LEU A 200 -15.11 -6.18 25.33
N GLN A 201 -14.46 -7.25 24.86
CA GLN A 201 -14.84 -8.64 25.12
C GLN A 201 -14.42 -9.08 26.52
N ASN A 202 -13.25 -8.63 27.00
CA ASN A 202 -12.68 -9.11 28.25
C ASN A 202 -13.01 -8.21 29.45
N GLN A 203 -13.46 -6.99 29.23
CA GLN A 203 -13.74 -6.02 30.29
C GLN A 203 -15.14 -5.43 30.12
N ASN A 204 -15.88 -5.37 31.23
CA ASN A 204 -17.19 -4.69 31.25
C ASN A 204 -16.99 -3.20 31.59
N VAL A 205 -16.45 -2.44 30.63
CA VAL A 205 -16.18 -1.00 30.77
C VAL A 205 -17.14 -0.18 29.92
N ASP A 206 -17.51 1.00 30.37
CA ASP A 206 -18.31 1.94 29.61
C ASP A 206 -17.44 2.55 28.48
N SER A 207 -17.97 2.50 27.27
CA SER A 207 -17.33 3.07 26.10
C SER A 207 -18.34 3.36 25.00
N LEU A 208 -18.15 4.45 24.25
CA LEU A 208 -18.93 4.77 23.05
C LEU A 208 -18.83 3.67 21.98
N LEU A 209 -17.74 2.91 21.98
CA LEU A 209 -17.53 1.80 21.08
C LEU A 209 -18.56 0.67 21.24
N ARG A 210 -19.25 0.57 22.40
CA ARG A 210 -20.33 -0.39 22.62
C ARG A 210 -21.61 -0.09 21.84
N ASN A 211 -21.73 1.10 21.25
CA ASN A 211 -22.81 1.45 20.34
C ASN A 211 -22.68 0.75 18.98
N THR A 212 -21.53 0.17 18.69
CA THR A 212 -21.26 -0.62 17.48
C THR A 212 -21.12 -2.10 17.86
N PRO A 213 -21.70 -3.05 17.10
CA PRO A 213 -21.47 -4.46 17.33
C PRO A 213 -19.96 -4.76 17.35
N ILE A 214 -19.48 -5.45 18.38
CA ILE A 214 -18.03 -5.62 18.64
C ILE A 214 -17.29 -6.12 17.41
N GLU A 215 -17.83 -7.09 16.70
CA GLU A 215 -17.20 -7.68 15.51
C GLU A 215 -17.07 -6.68 14.33
N SER A 216 -17.92 -5.65 14.31
CA SER A 216 -17.94 -4.63 13.26
C SER A 216 -17.07 -3.40 13.57
N ILE A 217 -16.47 -3.31 14.77
CA ILE A 217 -15.64 -2.19 15.18
C ILE A 217 -14.41 -2.09 14.25
N THR A 218 -14.19 -0.89 13.73
CA THR A 218 -13.05 -0.51 12.89
C THR A 218 -12.14 0.49 13.61
N SER A 219 -10.92 0.70 13.12
CA SER A 219 -10.03 1.76 13.63
C SER A 219 -10.64 3.17 13.51
N LYS A 220 -11.53 3.36 12.54
CA LYS A 220 -12.25 4.62 12.33
C LYS A 220 -13.24 4.89 13.47
N ASP A 221 -13.94 3.85 13.96
CA ASP A 221 -14.83 3.95 15.10
C ASP A 221 -14.05 4.29 16.37
N VAL A 222 -12.88 3.67 16.56
CA VAL A 222 -11.97 3.99 17.67
C VAL A 222 -11.52 5.45 17.58
N HIS A 223 -11.16 5.93 16.40
CA HIS A 223 -10.76 7.33 16.21
C HIS A 223 -11.89 8.31 16.58
N TYR A 224 -13.12 8.08 16.11
CA TYR A 224 -14.24 8.96 16.43
C TYR A 224 -14.63 8.92 17.92
N ALA A 225 -14.53 7.77 18.57
CA ALA A 225 -14.75 7.67 19.99
C ALA A 225 -13.68 8.44 20.79
N ALA A 226 -12.40 8.33 20.38
CA ALA A 226 -11.31 9.07 20.99
C ALA A 226 -11.48 10.59 20.86
N LEU A 227 -11.92 11.10 19.71
CA LEU A 227 -12.23 12.53 19.51
C LEU A 227 -13.34 13.02 20.44
N GLN A 228 -14.22 12.15 20.90
CA GLN A 228 -15.29 12.45 21.86
C GLN A 228 -14.86 12.25 23.33
N GLY A 229 -13.57 11.95 23.58
CA GLY A 229 -13.03 11.78 24.92
C GLY A 229 -13.30 10.41 25.54
N ASP A 230 -13.65 9.40 24.73
CA ASP A 230 -13.81 8.02 25.21
C ASP A 230 -12.48 7.49 25.75
N LYS A 231 -12.48 7.10 27.02
CA LYS A 231 -11.26 6.69 27.75
C LYS A 231 -10.64 5.43 27.15
N ILE A 232 -11.47 4.46 26.76
CA ILE A 232 -10.98 3.20 26.17
C ILE A 232 -10.36 3.46 24.79
N ALA A 233 -10.98 4.31 23.98
CA ALA A 233 -10.43 4.67 22.67
C ALA A 233 -9.10 5.43 22.79
N LEU A 234 -8.95 6.31 23.80
CA LEU A 234 -7.69 6.99 24.10
C LEU A 234 -6.61 6.01 24.59
N GLU A 235 -6.95 5.08 25.49
CA GLU A 235 -6.04 4.03 25.97
C GLU A 235 -5.55 3.14 24.81
N ILE A 236 -6.43 2.82 23.86
CA ILE A 236 -6.04 2.05 22.66
C ILE A 236 -4.99 2.80 21.86
N PHE A 237 -5.15 4.11 21.65
CA PHE A 237 -4.15 4.90 20.92
C PHE A 237 -2.85 5.08 21.70
N GLU A 238 -2.91 5.24 23.02
CA GLU A 238 -1.72 5.27 23.87
C GLU A 238 -0.94 3.94 23.82
N PHE A 239 -1.65 2.82 23.81
CA PHE A 239 -1.03 1.49 23.67
C PHE A 239 -0.40 1.26 22.29
N THR A 240 -0.94 1.87 21.23
CA THR A 240 -0.51 1.60 19.86
C THR A 240 0.49 2.63 19.32
N GLY A 241 0.64 3.78 19.93
CA GLY A 241 1.57 4.87 19.57
C GLY A 241 2.85 4.80 20.35
#